data_9077dedf30bef83f4a43c1809b48d904
#
_entry.id   9077dedf30bef83f4a43c1809b48d904
#
_cell.length_a   1.000
_cell.length_b   1.000
_cell.length_c   1.000
_cell.angle_alpha   90.00
_cell.angle_beta   90.00
_cell.angle_gamma   90.00
#
_symmetry.space_group_name_H-M   'P 1'
#
loop_
_entity.id
_entity.type
_entity.pdbx_description
1 polymer ?
#
loop_
_entity_poly.entity_id
_entity_poly.type
_entity_poly.pdbx_seq_one_letter_code
_entity_poly.pdbx_strand_id
1 'polypeptide(L)'
;RSRYMGRKIDMSVISNYALAQPLTGKKVRFGQSELRCRYNKGKPEEMEDALWLYDYYQKVGHKVAGAAAKEKGILSVPAAVRIYNLKDEPDERDLHITALAVGDAVIAGFPGEPFTEIGRSVKKRSPFTVTLTACAANSYEDYFPMQDCFDEGGYETESTLYAAGTAERMIEASLDLINTLI
;
A
#
# COMPACT_ATOMS: atom_id res chain seq x y z
N ARG A 1 -23.91 10.12 9.93
CA ARG A 1 -22.63 9.65 10.49
C ARG A 1 -21.45 10.43 9.92
N SER A 2 -21.31 10.58 8.60
CA SER A 2 -20.21 11.31 7.94
C SER A 2 -20.09 12.78 8.36
N ARG A 3 -21.21 13.52 8.45
CA ARG A 3 -21.22 14.92 8.94
C ARG A 3 -20.71 15.06 10.38
N TYR A 4 -20.99 14.08 11.24
CA TYR A 4 -20.49 14.08 12.61
C TYR A 4 -18.99 13.88 12.64
N MET A 5 -18.47 12.95 11.86
CA MET A 5 -17.01 12.71 11.74
C MET A 5 -16.30 13.93 11.17
N GLY A 6 -16.83 14.53 10.11
CA GLY A 6 -16.28 15.76 9.53
C GLY A 6 -16.20 16.90 10.53
N ARG A 7 -17.25 17.17 11.31
CA ARG A 7 -17.25 18.19 12.37
C ARG A 7 -16.20 17.91 13.44
N LYS A 8 -15.98 16.64 13.83
CA LYS A 8 -14.96 16.28 14.83
C LYS A 8 -13.56 16.58 14.32
N ILE A 9 -13.27 16.27 13.05
CA ILE A 9 -12.00 16.59 12.43
C ILE A 9 -11.80 18.12 12.35
N ASP A 10 -12.81 18.82 11.85
CA ASP A 10 -12.80 20.28 11.72
C ASP A 10 -12.54 20.97 13.07
N MET A 11 -13.30 20.59 14.10
CA MET A 11 -13.07 21.12 15.46
C MET A 11 -11.68 20.81 15.98
N SER A 12 -11.12 19.63 15.69
CA SER A 12 -9.76 19.29 16.09
C SER A 12 -8.73 20.17 15.40
N VAL A 13 -8.87 20.43 14.10
CA VAL A 13 -7.97 21.33 13.36
C VAL A 13 -8.06 22.75 13.91
N ILE A 14 -9.27 23.31 14.06
CA ILE A 14 -9.47 24.68 14.56
C ILE A 14 -8.91 24.84 15.99
N SER A 15 -9.19 23.88 16.88
CA SER A 15 -8.72 23.94 18.27
C SER A 15 -7.19 23.88 18.39
N ASN A 16 -6.52 23.19 17.46
CA ASN A 16 -5.06 23.06 17.48
C ASN A 16 -4.36 24.14 16.64
N TYR A 17 -5.07 24.92 15.85
CA TYR A 17 -4.47 25.93 15.00
C TYR A 17 -3.63 26.97 15.78
N ALA A 18 -4.09 27.39 16.95
CA ALA A 18 -3.38 28.30 17.81
C ALA A 18 -2.09 27.72 18.42
N LEU A 19 -1.94 26.40 18.39
CA LEU A 19 -0.76 25.67 18.88
C LEU A 19 0.24 25.35 17.74
N ALA A 20 -0.11 25.72 16.50
CA ALA A 20 0.76 25.48 15.35
C ALA A 20 2.09 26.23 15.52
N GLN A 21 3.18 25.53 15.29
CA GLN A 21 4.52 26.09 15.31
C GLN A 21 5.06 26.20 13.88
N PRO A 22 5.79 27.27 13.56
CA PRO A 22 6.44 27.38 12.25
C PRO A 22 7.49 26.28 12.09
N LEU A 23 7.60 25.73 10.88
CA LEU A 23 8.71 24.85 10.52
C LEU A 23 10.03 25.60 10.60
N THR A 24 11.08 24.93 11.05
CA THR A 24 12.42 25.51 11.08
C THR A 24 13.13 25.25 9.74
N GLY A 25 13.85 26.28 9.27
CA GLY A 25 14.53 26.23 7.98
C GLY A 25 13.60 26.45 6.77
N LYS A 26 14.22 26.82 5.65
CA LYS A 26 13.52 27.16 4.39
C LYS A 26 14.01 26.33 3.20
N LYS A 27 14.95 25.41 3.42
CA LYS A 27 15.51 24.60 2.35
C LYS A 27 14.49 23.57 1.91
N VAL A 28 14.24 23.49 0.60
CA VAL A 28 13.42 22.46 -0.03
C VAL A 28 14.36 21.42 -0.66
N ARG A 29 14.12 20.14 -0.38
CA ARG A 29 14.88 19.01 -0.91
C ARG A 29 13.89 17.96 -1.37
N PHE A 30 14.22 17.30 -2.46
CA PHE A 30 13.40 16.25 -3.04
C PHE A 30 14.28 15.05 -3.37
N GLY A 31 13.75 13.86 -3.20
CA GLY A 31 14.36 12.61 -3.60
C GLY A 31 13.36 11.60 -4.08
N GLN A 32 13.83 10.66 -4.87
CA GLN A 32 13.08 9.51 -5.35
C GLN A 32 13.95 8.27 -5.21
N SER A 33 13.35 7.15 -4.87
CA SER A 33 13.96 5.83 -4.81
C SER A 33 13.14 4.85 -5.62
N GLU A 34 13.80 3.94 -6.29
CA GLU A 34 13.20 2.79 -6.97
C GLU A 34 13.37 1.55 -6.11
N LEU A 35 12.29 0.81 -5.93
CA LEU A 35 12.25 -0.43 -5.18
C LEU A 35 11.77 -1.55 -6.10
N ARG A 36 12.67 -2.45 -6.51
CA ARG A 36 12.35 -3.64 -7.28
C ARG A 36 11.53 -4.62 -6.43
N CYS A 37 10.28 -4.91 -6.84
CA CYS A 37 9.34 -5.75 -6.10
C CYS A 37 8.87 -6.91 -6.95
N ARG A 38 8.78 -8.10 -6.34
CA ARG A 38 8.20 -9.28 -6.98
C ARG A 38 6.69 -9.20 -6.99
N TYR A 39 6.09 -9.62 -8.09
CA TYR A 39 4.66 -9.83 -8.18
C TYR A 39 4.21 -11.10 -7.43
N ASN A 40 3.00 -11.04 -6.90
CA ASN A 40 2.31 -12.19 -6.29
C ASN A 40 1.48 -12.94 -7.34
N LYS A 41 2.14 -13.71 -8.17
CA LYS A 41 1.50 -14.49 -9.26
C LYS A 41 0.77 -15.74 -8.79
N GLY A 42 0.73 -16.00 -7.47
CA GLY A 42 0.24 -17.26 -6.93
C GLY A 42 1.24 -18.40 -7.13
N LYS A 43 0.78 -19.62 -6.87
CA LYS A 43 1.56 -20.83 -7.07
C LYS A 43 1.21 -21.48 -8.42
N PRO A 44 2.13 -22.23 -9.05
CA PRO A 44 1.85 -22.90 -10.32
C PRO A 44 0.62 -23.81 -10.28
N GLU A 45 0.39 -24.50 -9.16
CA GLU A 45 -0.76 -25.38 -8.94
C GLU A 45 -2.09 -24.64 -8.83
N GLU A 46 -2.08 -23.34 -8.53
CA GLU A 46 -3.30 -22.51 -8.44
C GLU A 46 -3.75 -21.96 -9.80
N MET A 47 -2.90 -22.04 -10.82
CA MET A 47 -3.14 -21.36 -12.10
C MET A 47 -4.42 -21.86 -12.80
N GLU A 48 -4.64 -23.16 -12.86
CA GLU A 48 -5.81 -23.75 -13.53
C GLU A 48 -7.11 -23.30 -12.85
N ASP A 49 -7.15 -23.39 -11.52
CA ASP A 49 -8.28 -22.95 -10.72
C ASP A 49 -8.52 -21.44 -10.83
N ALA A 50 -7.45 -20.65 -10.88
CA ALA A 50 -7.54 -19.20 -11.03
C ALA A 50 -8.15 -18.79 -12.38
N LEU A 51 -7.71 -19.42 -13.47
CA LEU A 51 -8.25 -19.17 -14.81
C LEU A 51 -9.73 -19.58 -14.90
N TRP A 52 -10.07 -20.77 -14.39
CA TRP A 52 -11.45 -21.22 -14.35
C TRP A 52 -12.33 -20.28 -13.53
N LEU A 53 -11.90 -19.89 -12.33
CA LEU A 53 -12.67 -19.04 -11.45
C LEU A 53 -12.83 -17.62 -11.99
N TYR A 54 -11.80 -17.08 -12.64
CA TYR A 54 -11.87 -15.79 -13.33
C TYR A 54 -12.93 -15.80 -14.42
N ASP A 55 -12.91 -16.79 -15.31
CA ASP A 55 -13.88 -16.92 -16.40
C ASP A 55 -15.31 -17.12 -15.86
N TYR A 56 -15.46 -17.89 -14.79
CA TYR A 56 -16.74 -18.10 -14.16
C TYR A 56 -17.26 -16.83 -13.49
N TYR A 57 -16.38 -16.10 -12.78
CA TYR A 57 -16.68 -14.80 -12.18
C TYR A 57 -17.20 -13.80 -13.22
N GLN A 58 -16.60 -13.72 -14.40
CA GLN A 58 -17.04 -12.82 -15.47
C GLN A 58 -18.48 -13.13 -15.94
N LYS A 59 -18.93 -14.38 -15.85
CA LYS A 59 -20.26 -14.81 -16.29
C LYS A 59 -21.35 -14.64 -15.23
N VAL A 60 -21.02 -14.92 -13.96
CA VAL A 60 -22.03 -15.04 -12.89
C VAL A 60 -21.91 -13.99 -11.78
N GLY A 61 -20.85 -13.18 -11.79
CA GLY A 61 -20.57 -12.17 -10.79
C GLY A 61 -19.96 -12.72 -9.49
N HIS A 62 -19.44 -11.78 -8.68
CA HIS A 62 -18.62 -12.08 -7.50
C HIS A 62 -19.29 -13.02 -6.48
N LYS A 63 -20.55 -12.78 -6.16
CA LYS A 63 -21.26 -13.54 -5.10
C LYS A 63 -21.41 -15.03 -5.46
N VAL A 64 -21.79 -15.32 -6.69
CA VAL A 64 -22.01 -16.70 -7.17
C VAL A 64 -20.68 -17.41 -7.36
N ALA A 65 -19.70 -16.75 -7.98
CA ALA A 65 -18.37 -17.31 -8.17
C ALA A 65 -17.67 -17.58 -6.83
N GLY A 66 -17.78 -16.68 -5.85
CA GLY A 66 -17.21 -16.88 -4.52
C GLY A 66 -17.83 -18.04 -3.76
N ALA A 67 -19.15 -18.28 -3.90
CA ALA A 67 -19.81 -19.45 -3.31
C ALA A 67 -19.29 -20.76 -3.94
N ALA A 68 -19.16 -20.80 -5.27
CA ALA A 68 -18.63 -21.95 -6.00
C ALA A 68 -17.14 -22.24 -5.65
N ALA A 69 -16.32 -21.19 -5.53
CA ALA A 69 -14.92 -21.33 -5.12
C ALA A 69 -14.81 -21.97 -3.72
N LYS A 70 -15.63 -21.50 -2.78
CA LYS A 70 -15.67 -22.02 -1.42
C LYS A 70 -16.13 -23.50 -1.39
N GLU A 71 -17.13 -23.87 -2.18
CA GLU A 71 -17.61 -25.24 -2.29
C GLU A 71 -16.54 -26.18 -2.88
N LYS A 72 -15.80 -25.71 -3.86
CA LYS A 72 -14.67 -26.44 -4.48
C LYS A 72 -13.41 -26.50 -3.60
N GLY A 73 -13.31 -25.66 -2.57
CA GLY A 73 -12.11 -25.55 -1.73
C GLY A 73 -10.90 -24.96 -2.47
N ILE A 74 -11.14 -24.09 -3.45
CA ILE A 74 -10.08 -23.42 -4.22
C ILE A 74 -9.90 -21.96 -3.75
N LEU A 75 -8.95 -21.24 -4.40
CA LEU A 75 -8.64 -19.84 -4.09
C LEU A 75 -9.86 -18.92 -4.24
N SER A 76 -9.78 -17.74 -3.66
CA SER A 76 -10.83 -16.73 -3.70
C SER A 76 -10.94 -16.01 -5.05
N VAL A 77 -12.04 -15.31 -5.29
CA VAL A 77 -12.21 -14.49 -6.50
C VAL A 77 -11.16 -13.37 -6.60
N PRO A 78 -10.82 -12.60 -5.52
CA PRO A 78 -9.75 -11.62 -5.59
C PRO A 78 -8.39 -12.24 -5.99
N ALA A 79 -8.03 -13.38 -5.43
CA ALA A 79 -6.81 -14.09 -5.77
C ALA A 79 -6.80 -14.56 -7.23
N ALA A 80 -7.93 -15.09 -7.73
CA ALA A 80 -8.06 -15.50 -9.13
C ALA A 80 -7.92 -14.32 -10.10
N VAL A 81 -8.54 -13.19 -9.79
CA VAL A 81 -8.42 -11.95 -10.59
C VAL A 81 -6.98 -11.47 -10.62
N ARG A 82 -6.29 -11.44 -9.48
CA ARG A 82 -4.88 -11.06 -9.40
C ARG A 82 -4.01 -11.98 -10.26
N ILE A 83 -4.12 -13.29 -10.09
CA ILE A 83 -3.31 -14.27 -10.84
C ILE A 83 -3.57 -14.13 -12.34
N TYR A 84 -4.84 -14.01 -12.75
CA TYR A 84 -5.19 -13.79 -14.14
C TYR A 84 -4.55 -12.54 -14.73
N ASN A 85 -4.60 -11.43 -14.02
CA ASN A 85 -4.05 -10.15 -14.47
C ASN A 85 -2.51 -10.17 -14.53
N LEU A 86 -1.86 -10.94 -13.66
CA LEU A 86 -0.40 -11.00 -13.58
C LEU A 86 0.24 -12.13 -14.38
N LYS A 87 -0.54 -13.06 -14.96
CA LYS A 87 0.01 -14.26 -15.60
C LYS A 87 1.04 -14.00 -16.71
N ASP A 88 0.83 -12.93 -17.48
CA ASP A 88 1.66 -12.54 -18.62
C ASP A 88 2.61 -11.36 -18.29
N GLU A 89 2.52 -10.80 -17.08
CA GLU A 89 3.39 -9.71 -16.63
C GLU A 89 4.81 -10.23 -16.30
N PRO A 90 5.84 -9.38 -16.29
CA PRO A 90 7.15 -9.72 -15.73
C PRO A 90 7.04 -10.25 -14.30
N ASP A 91 8.09 -10.92 -13.79
CA ASP A 91 8.09 -11.40 -12.40
C ASP A 91 8.27 -10.30 -11.37
N GLU A 92 8.83 -9.18 -11.78
CA GLU A 92 9.16 -8.04 -10.93
C GLU A 92 8.78 -6.72 -11.59
N ARG A 93 8.53 -5.71 -10.74
CA ARG A 93 8.26 -4.33 -11.14
C ARG A 93 8.98 -3.37 -10.21
N ASP A 94 9.39 -2.21 -10.73
CA ASP A 94 9.92 -1.12 -9.94
C ASP A 94 8.80 -0.23 -9.41
N LEU A 95 8.79 -0.05 -8.09
CA LEU A 95 7.93 0.90 -7.38
C LEU A 95 8.71 2.18 -7.11
N HIS A 96 8.04 3.32 -7.22
CA HIS A 96 8.64 4.62 -6.96
C HIS A 96 8.17 5.17 -5.60
N ILE A 97 9.14 5.39 -4.71
CA ILE A 97 8.94 6.06 -3.43
C ILE A 97 9.54 7.46 -3.55
N THR A 98 8.83 8.46 -3.09
CA THR A 98 9.29 9.85 -3.14
C THR A 98 9.36 10.47 -1.74
N ALA A 99 10.22 11.45 -1.57
CA ALA A 99 10.26 12.26 -0.36
C ALA A 99 10.50 13.72 -0.71
N LEU A 100 9.70 14.60 -0.09
CA LEU A 100 9.83 16.06 -0.17
C LEU A 100 10.07 16.61 1.22
N ALA A 101 11.23 17.21 1.46
CA ALA A 101 11.55 17.86 2.71
C ALA A 101 11.47 19.38 2.56
N VAL A 102 10.86 20.04 3.55
CA VAL A 102 10.78 21.50 3.68
C VAL A 102 11.21 21.86 5.10
N GLY A 103 12.39 22.46 5.22
CA GLY A 103 12.99 22.70 6.54
C GLY A 103 13.17 21.39 7.32
N ASP A 104 12.56 21.32 8.50
CA ASP A 104 12.58 20.16 9.42
C ASP A 104 11.35 19.23 9.29
N ALA A 105 10.56 19.41 8.23
CA ALA A 105 9.46 18.51 7.89
C ALA A 105 9.76 17.71 6.61
N VAL A 106 9.25 16.48 6.54
CA VAL A 106 9.30 15.63 5.35
C VAL A 106 7.95 15.00 5.06
N ILE A 107 7.61 14.88 3.78
CA ILE A 107 6.48 14.13 3.25
C ILE A 107 7.04 12.94 2.48
N ALA A 108 6.74 11.72 2.94
CA ALA A 108 7.05 10.48 2.23
C ALA A 108 5.83 10.03 1.41
N GLY A 109 6.01 9.90 0.10
CA GLY A 109 4.98 9.48 -0.84
C GLY A 109 5.14 8.01 -1.23
N PHE A 110 4.06 7.24 -1.06
CA PHE A 110 4.00 5.82 -1.39
C PHE A 110 3.05 5.58 -2.57
N PRO A 111 3.39 4.67 -3.48
CA PRO A 111 2.42 4.20 -4.47
C PRO A 111 1.31 3.39 -3.77
N GLY A 112 0.12 3.35 -4.37
CA GLY A 112 -0.99 2.53 -3.90
C GLY A 112 -1.47 2.80 -2.47
N GLU A 113 -1.93 1.75 -1.79
CA GLU A 113 -2.59 1.79 -0.49
C GLU A 113 -1.77 1.04 0.59
N PRO A 114 -0.72 1.66 1.16
CA PRO A 114 0.08 1.06 2.21
C PRO A 114 -0.71 0.89 3.50
N PHE A 115 -0.50 -0.23 4.19
CA PHE A 115 -1.09 -0.46 5.51
C PHE A 115 -0.56 0.55 6.53
N THR A 116 -1.39 0.85 7.53
CA THR A 116 -1.12 1.86 8.56
C THR A 116 0.24 1.70 9.23
N GLU A 117 0.70 0.47 9.42
CA GLU A 117 1.98 0.19 10.09
C GLU A 117 3.18 0.69 9.29
N ILE A 118 3.11 0.73 7.96
CA ILE A 118 4.15 1.34 7.12
C ILE A 118 4.33 2.81 7.50
N GLY A 119 3.23 3.58 7.51
CA GLY A 119 3.27 4.99 7.87
C GLY A 119 3.71 5.24 9.31
N ARG A 120 3.28 4.40 10.26
CA ARG A 120 3.68 4.47 11.67
C ARG A 120 5.17 4.21 11.86
N SER A 121 5.69 3.18 11.20
CA SER A 121 7.10 2.80 11.25
C SER A 121 8.00 3.90 10.68
N VAL A 122 7.63 4.45 9.52
CA VAL A 122 8.38 5.56 8.92
C VAL A 122 8.36 6.80 9.82
N LYS A 123 7.20 7.20 10.34
CA LYS A 123 7.09 8.36 11.27
C LYS A 123 7.92 8.17 12.54
N LYS A 124 7.92 6.96 13.11
CA LYS A 124 8.65 6.65 14.36
C LYS A 124 10.16 6.69 14.18
N ARG A 125 10.65 6.30 13.00
CA ARG A 125 12.09 6.13 12.72
C ARG A 125 12.70 7.29 11.94
N SER A 126 11.87 8.18 11.40
CA SER A 126 12.31 9.36 10.65
C SER A 126 13.13 10.31 11.53
N PRO A 127 14.22 10.90 11.01
CA PRO A 127 15.02 11.91 11.72
C PRO A 127 14.41 13.31 11.68
N PHE A 128 13.34 13.54 10.90
CA PHE A 128 12.69 14.84 10.79
C PHE A 128 11.74 15.08 11.97
N THR A 129 11.64 16.32 12.41
CA THR A 129 10.71 16.73 13.49
C THR A 129 9.26 16.44 13.14
N VAL A 130 8.90 16.65 11.87
CA VAL A 130 7.56 16.36 11.35
C VAL A 130 7.69 15.45 10.14
N THR A 131 7.04 14.29 10.21
CA THR A 131 6.98 13.33 9.09
C THR A 131 5.53 13.05 8.74
N LEU A 132 5.16 13.35 7.50
CA LEU A 132 3.88 13.03 6.91
C LEU A 132 4.04 11.88 5.92
N THR A 133 3.03 11.03 5.80
CA THR A 133 2.97 9.96 4.81
C THR A 133 1.77 10.17 3.91
N ALA A 134 1.97 10.05 2.60
CA ALA A 134 0.94 10.17 1.58
C ALA A 134 0.82 8.85 0.81
N CYS A 135 -0.37 8.27 0.74
CA CYS A 135 -0.69 7.10 -0.06
C CYS A 135 -1.20 7.52 -1.46
N ALA A 136 -1.25 6.56 -2.38
CA ALA A 136 -1.62 6.76 -3.79
C ALA A 136 -0.82 7.92 -4.44
N ALA A 137 0.42 8.12 -4.00
CA ALA A 137 1.33 9.11 -4.53
C ALA A 137 2.18 8.48 -5.65
N ASN A 138 2.27 9.14 -6.79
CA ASN A 138 3.00 8.78 -8.00
C ASN A 138 2.34 7.68 -8.87
N SER A 139 1.69 6.68 -8.29
CA SER A 139 0.94 5.65 -9.00
C SER A 139 -0.10 5.00 -8.10
N TYR A 140 -1.02 4.26 -8.73
CA TYR A 140 -1.96 3.38 -8.05
C TYR A 140 -1.50 1.94 -8.22
N GLU A 141 -1.04 1.31 -7.12
CA GLU A 141 -0.39 0.00 -7.14
C GLU A 141 -1.10 -1.01 -6.22
N ASP A 142 -2.39 -0.78 -5.92
CA ASP A 142 -3.18 -1.62 -5.01
C ASP A 142 -2.64 -1.62 -3.55
N TYR A 143 -2.86 -2.68 -2.79
CA TYR A 143 -2.55 -2.75 -1.36
C TYR A 143 -1.12 -3.22 -1.07
N PHE A 144 -0.59 -2.76 0.08
CA PHE A 144 0.69 -3.22 0.62
C PHE A 144 0.50 -3.68 2.07
N PRO A 145 -0.01 -4.91 2.27
CA PRO A 145 -0.13 -5.50 3.60
C PRO A 145 1.24 -5.87 4.17
N MET A 146 1.34 -5.85 5.51
CA MET A 146 2.52 -6.33 6.22
C MET A 146 2.66 -7.84 6.07
N GLN A 147 3.88 -8.35 6.25
CA GLN A 147 4.21 -9.78 6.09
C GLN A 147 3.31 -10.70 6.92
N ASP A 148 3.06 -10.33 8.18
CA ASP A 148 2.25 -11.11 9.12
C ASP A 148 0.77 -11.18 8.72
N CYS A 149 0.25 -10.19 8.02
CA CYS A 149 -1.13 -10.20 7.54
C CYS A 149 -1.41 -11.31 6.51
N PHE A 150 -0.39 -11.82 5.83
CA PHE A 150 -0.57 -12.90 4.85
C PHE A 150 -0.96 -14.23 5.51
N ASP A 151 -0.54 -14.46 6.75
CA ASP A 151 -0.94 -15.64 7.52
C ASP A 151 -2.38 -15.52 8.04
N GLU A 152 -2.84 -14.29 8.31
CA GLU A 152 -4.22 -14.03 8.72
C GLU A 152 -5.21 -14.09 7.54
N GLY A 153 -4.74 -13.80 6.34
CA GLY A 153 -5.56 -13.72 5.14
C GLY A 153 -6.40 -12.45 5.08
N GLY A 154 -7.34 -12.41 4.12
CA GLY A 154 -8.27 -11.31 3.93
C GLY A 154 -8.20 -10.70 2.53
N TYR A 155 -9.11 -9.78 2.25
CA TYR A 155 -9.26 -9.20 0.92
C TYR A 155 -7.98 -8.54 0.41
N GLU A 156 -7.33 -7.75 1.24
CA GLU A 156 -6.14 -6.99 0.87
C GLU A 156 -4.92 -7.90 0.58
N THR A 157 -4.75 -8.98 1.34
CA THR A 157 -3.67 -9.96 1.11
C THR A 157 -3.94 -10.87 -0.09
N GLU A 158 -5.21 -11.14 -0.38
CA GLU A 158 -5.61 -11.94 -1.53
C GLU A 158 -5.55 -11.14 -2.84
N SER A 159 -5.84 -9.83 -2.80
CA SER A 159 -5.85 -8.95 -3.97
C SER A 159 -4.51 -8.29 -4.27
N THR A 160 -3.63 -8.10 -3.26
CA THR A 160 -2.36 -7.37 -3.46
C THR A 160 -1.54 -7.93 -4.61
N LEU A 161 -1.05 -7.04 -5.48
CA LEU A 161 -0.23 -7.41 -6.63
C LEU A 161 1.17 -7.90 -6.23
N TYR A 162 1.64 -7.60 -5.01
CA TYR A 162 3.03 -7.78 -4.60
C TYR A 162 3.20 -8.91 -3.58
N ALA A 163 4.36 -9.55 -3.63
CA ALA A 163 4.71 -10.63 -2.72
C ALA A 163 4.84 -10.11 -1.27
N ALA A 164 4.60 -11.01 -0.32
CA ALA A 164 4.82 -10.78 1.10
C ALA A 164 6.24 -10.25 1.38
N GLY A 165 6.39 -9.36 2.36
CA GLY A 165 7.65 -8.68 2.66
C GLY A 165 7.90 -7.39 1.87
N THR A 166 7.06 -7.07 0.88
CA THR A 166 7.20 -5.81 0.12
C THR A 166 6.97 -4.58 1.01
N ALA A 167 6.03 -4.63 1.95
CA ALA A 167 5.73 -3.55 2.88
C ALA A 167 6.93 -3.19 3.76
N GLU A 168 7.62 -4.17 4.30
CA GLU A 168 8.82 -4.00 5.13
C GLU A 168 9.95 -3.37 4.32
N ARG A 169 10.15 -3.81 3.09
CA ARG A 169 11.14 -3.22 2.18
C ARG A 169 10.79 -1.77 1.81
N MET A 170 9.51 -1.42 1.68
CA MET A 170 9.07 -0.04 1.45
C MET A 170 9.40 0.86 2.65
N ILE A 171 9.28 0.36 3.88
CA ILE A 171 9.67 1.09 5.09
C ILE A 171 11.16 1.43 5.03
N GLU A 172 12.03 0.44 4.80
CA GLU A 172 13.48 0.65 4.76
C GLU A 172 13.88 1.59 3.62
N ALA A 173 13.38 1.36 2.39
CA ALA A 173 13.68 2.22 1.25
C ALA A 173 13.23 3.68 1.48
N SER A 174 12.09 3.89 2.17
CA SER A 174 11.62 5.23 2.52
C SER A 174 12.53 5.92 3.53
N LEU A 175 13.00 5.19 4.54
CA LEU A 175 13.91 5.73 5.56
C LEU A 175 15.29 6.03 4.99
N ASP A 176 15.81 5.16 4.14
CA ASP A 176 17.05 5.41 3.43
C ASP A 176 16.95 6.68 2.58
N LEU A 177 15.86 6.82 1.82
CA LEU A 177 15.63 8.03 1.03
C LEU A 177 15.51 9.29 1.90
N ILE A 178 14.73 9.24 2.99
CA ILE A 178 14.55 10.36 3.93
C ILE A 178 15.90 10.79 4.52
N ASN A 179 16.76 9.84 4.88
CA ASN A 179 18.09 10.11 5.43
C ASN A 179 19.00 10.86 4.44
N THR A 180 18.82 10.71 3.13
CA THR A 180 19.57 11.50 2.13
C THR A 180 19.18 12.97 2.07
N LEU A 181 18.05 13.33 2.72
CA LEU A 181 17.47 14.67 2.68
C LEU A 181 17.76 15.49 3.96
N ILE A 182 18.63 15.05 4.85
CA ILE A 182 19.04 15.78 6.06
C ILE A 182 19.94 16.97 5.76
#